data_ac5e9b5489493b28c3492e1baae08e89
#
_entry.id   ac5e9b5489493b28c3492e1baae08e89
#
_cell.length_a   1.000
_cell.length_b   1.000
_cell.length_c   1.000
_cell.angle_alpha   90.00
_cell.angle_beta   90.00
_cell.angle_gamma   90.00
#
_symmetry.space_group_name_H-M   'P 1'
#
loop_
_entity.id
_entity.type
_entity.pdbx_description
1 polymer ?
#
loop_
_entity_poly.entity_id
_entity_poly.type
_entity_poly.pdbx_seq_one_letter_code
_entity_poly.pdbx_strand_id
1 'polypeptide(L)'
;MASTFFGLNIGSSALSSFQAAVNTTSNNIANLKTTGYCRQTANLQSTAALRVAARYGSMGTGVQVVSIKQERDLYYDSKYWEANSSKGLYEKKLYYLNQIEDYFKDDTTQKGFTTIFNKMFNGLDTLKTKAGDETVRNQFINQSQQLCTYFNALSTSLTEMQEDVNEEIKSTTENINAIGQKIATLNREINNIEIRGSYANELRDQRANLLDELSKIVDVQTVETEIQNKNGDNLGGTNFKVLINDQTLVDGNDYRTITYTARTQAVNKTDANGLYDLVWADTGMSFAQANSNSSGSLKALFEIRDGNNNDNLKGTVADTSTNNKLILKNTSVQNLNALNVPESGQLTLNGKKYSYDGWSATLDADGKITEMEFNLTTESTLTDDQLANAIGNTASDGVSYDSKGIVYYQQQMNEFLRNFAEMFNSIEKDGQTLDGEQMGTFFQGETTTGILYNFNGAYVDSEGKYVSATTNADGSITKNPVTKVTSDMDSYYKLTTANIRVNNQSLTDPKYFATTTDITKGTDAYDLVEKLKSLQSDVTMFRGDKASSFLETLLSDVTVDVDKTKTFYNNYNNLASSVDTHRTSISGVDEDEEAMNLIKFQNAYNLAAKTISVMAEMYDKLINETGVV
;
A
#
# COMPACT_ATOMS: atom_id res chain seq x y z
N MET A 1 10.91 -21.10 70.79
CA MET A 1 10.18 -22.39 70.73
C MET A 1 9.24 -22.33 69.56
N ALA A 2 9.21 -23.37 68.73
CA ALA A 2 8.18 -23.44 67.72
C ALA A 2 6.80 -23.42 68.38
N SER A 3 5.86 -22.61 67.90
CA SER A 3 4.51 -22.59 68.45
C SER A 3 3.88 -23.98 68.35
N THR A 4 3.13 -24.39 69.37
CA THR A 4 2.35 -25.65 69.34
C THR A 4 1.43 -25.71 68.09
N PHE A 5 1.01 -24.57 67.58
CA PHE A 5 0.22 -24.47 66.36
C PHE A 5 0.99 -24.45 65.02
N PHE A 6 2.28 -24.74 65.03
CA PHE A 6 3.15 -24.66 63.86
C PHE A 6 2.73 -25.60 62.73
N GLY A 7 2.33 -26.82 63.02
CA GLY A 7 1.81 -27.77 62.04
C GLY A 7 0.50 -27.33 61.37
N LEU A 8 -0.35 -26.64 62.13
CA LEU A 8 -1.59 -26.08 61.59
C LEU A 8 -1.31 -24.96 60.57
N ASN A 9 -0.30 -24.13 60.85
CA ASN A 9 0.12 -23.08 59.91
C ASN A 9 0.67 -23.66 58.60
N ILE A 10 1.46 -24.75 58.66
CA ILE A 10 1.92 -25.46 57.47
C ILE A 10 0.75 -26.00 56.66
N GLY A 11 -0.21 -26.66 57.32
CA GLY A 11 -1.41 -27.18 56.67
C GLY A 11 -2.26 -26.08 56.04
N SER A 12 -2.46 -24.96 56.72
CA SER A 12 -3.21 -23.81 56.22
C SER A 12 -2.55 -23.14 55.01
N SER A 13 -1.23 -22.94 55.06
CA SER A 13 -0.48 -22.37 53.94
C SER A 13 -0.52 -23.29 52.70
N ALA A 14 -0.44 -24.60 52.90
CA ALA A 14 -0.55 -25.59 51.84
C ALA A 14 -1.97 -25.59 51.22
N LEU A 15 -3.02 -25.56 52.09
CA LEU A 15 -4.41 -25.53 51.64
C LEU A 15 -4.68 -24.32 50.76
N SER A 16 -4.31 -23.13 51.22
CA SER A 16 -4.48 -21.87 50.47
C SER A 16 -3.69 -21.86 49.15
N SER A 17 -2.46 -22.40 49.15
CA SER A 17 -1.64 -22.47 47.94
C SER A 17 -2.18 -23.45 46.89
N PHE A 18 -2.65 -24.64 47.30
CA PHE A 18 -3.25 -25.60 46.39
C PHE A 18 -4.65 -25.15 45.91
N GLN A 19 -5.41 -24.42 46.72
CA GLN A 19 -6.66 -23.81 46.29
C GLN A 19 -6.41 -22.81 45.16
N ALA A 20 -5.39 -21.97 45.28
CA ALA A 20 -5.01 -21.05 44.21
C ALA A 20 -4.60 -21.79 42.93
N ALA A 21 -3.80 -22.89 43.07
CA ALA A 21 -3.42 -23.71 41.92
C ALA A 21 -4.61 -24.39 41.24
N VAL A 22 -5.57 -24.94 41.99
CA VAL A 22 -6.84 -25.51 41.48
C VAL A 22 -7.63 -24.44 40.72
N ASN A 23 -7.77 -23.22 41.28
CA ASN A 23 -8.49 -22.13 40.63
C ASN A 23 -7.81 -21.72 39.32
N THR A 24 -6.46 -21.63 39.29
CA THR A 24 -5.70 -21.29 38.08
C THR A 24 -5.90 -22.34 36.99
N THR A 25 -5.76 -23.63 37.32
CA THR A 25 -6.00 -24.74 36.40
C THR A 25 -7.45 -24.75 35.88
N SER A 26 -8.43 -24.51 36.76
CA SER A 26 -9.83 -24.41 36.37
C SER A 26 -10.09 -23.23 35.42
N ASN A 27 -9.40 -22.09 35.64
CA ASN A 27 -9.47 -20.93 34.73
C ASN A 27 -8.86 -21.24 33.35
N ASN A 28 -7.72 -21.95 33.32
CA ASN A 28 -7.11 -22.41 32.07
C ASN A 28 -8.08 -23.31 31.27
N ILE A 29 -8.70 -24.30 31.92
CA ILE A 29 -9.68 -25.20 31.28
C ILE A 29 -10.90 -24.40 30.77
N ALA A 30 -11.40 -23.46 31.55
CA ALA A 30 -12.55 -22.65 31.15
C ALA A 30 -12.27 -21.77 29.91
N ASN A 31 -11.02 -21.34 29.72
CA ASN A 31 -10.57 -20.47 28.64
C ASN A 31 -9.84 -21.21 27.50
N LEU A 32 -9.87 -22.54 27.47
CA LEU A 32 -9.23 -23.37 26.44
C LEU A 32 -9.51 -22.91 25.00
N LYS A 33 -10.74 -22.44 24.73
CA LYS A 33 -11.18 -21.99 23.39
C LYS A 33 -11.22 -20.47 23.25
N THR A 34 -10.79 -19.72 24.27
CA THR A 34 -10.77 -18.26 24.21
C THR A 34 -9.57 -17.81 23.38
N THR A 35 -9.84 -17.11 22.26
CA THR A 35 -8.78 -16.63 21.35
C THR A 35 -7.81 -15.71 22.07
N GLY A 36 -6.51 -16.00 21.93
CA GLY A 36 -5.42 -15.21 22.51
C GLY A 36 -5.23 -15.39 24.02
N TYR A 37 -5.96 -16.30 24.66
CA TYR A 37 -5.71 -16.64 26.06
C TYR A 37 -4.41 -17.41 26.21
N CYS A 38 -3.55 -16.98 27.13
CA CYS A 38 -2.31 -17.67 27.49
C CYS A 38 -2.50 -18.47 28.77
N ARG A 39 -1.98 -19.71 28.76
CA ARG A 39 -1.92 -20.57 29.93
C ARG A 39 -1.28 -19.86 31.11
N GLN A 40 -1.89 -19.94 32.28
CA GLN A 40 -1.40 -19.37 33.50
C GLN A 40 -0.87 -20.47 34.45
N THR A 41 0.26 -20.21 35.08
CA THR A 41 0.89 -21.16 36.00
C THR A 41 1.04 -20.55 37.40
N ALA A 42 0.57 -21.25 38.43
CA ALA A 42 0.75 -20.86 39.82
C ALA A 42 2.16 -21.30 40.31
N ASN A 43 3.03 -20.31 40.55
CA ASN A 43 4.40 -20.56 41.05
C ASN A 43 4.39 -20.83 42.54
N LEU A 44 4.61 -22.09 42.91
CA LEU A 44 4.67 -22.56 44.30
C LEU A 44 6.11 -22.53 44.82
N GLN A 45 6.34 -21.89 45.95
CA GLN A 45 7.64 -21.82 46.61
C GLN A 45 7.52 -22.17 48.08
N SER A 46 8.55 -22.88 48.63
CA SER A 46 8.65 -23.11 50.06
C SER A 46 8.87 -21.78 50.81
N THR A 47 8.17 -21.61 51.93
CA THR A 47 8.37 -20.45 52.79
C THR A 47 9.71 -20.56 53.54
N ALA A 48 10.25 -19.43 54.04
CA ALA A 48 11.56 -19.38 54.71
C ALA A 48 11.58 -20.31 55.94
N ALA A 49 12.55 -21.21 55.98
CA ALA A 49 12.67 -22.17 57.07
C ALA A 49 12.98 -21.48 58.42
N LEU A 50 12.33 -21.94 59.47
CA LEU A 50 12.57 -21.45 60.84
C LEU A 50 13.79 -22.15 61.44
N ARG A 51 14.75 -21.36 61.92
CA ARG A 51 15.90 -21.89 62.72
C ARG A 51 15.45 -22.34 64.09
N VAL A 52 15.72 -23.57 64.42
CA VAL A 52 15.39 -24.14 65.73
C VAL A 52 16.68 -24.55 66.43
N ALA A 53 16.82 -24.25 67.76
CA ALA A 53 17.97 -24.59 68.58
C ALA A 53 17.97 -26.10 69.01
N ALA A 54 17.68 -26.98 68.02
CA ALA A 54 17.69 -28.44 68.22
C ALA A 54 18.64 -29.07 67.19
N ARG A 55 19.02 -30.34 67.37
CA ARG A 55 19.98 -31.08 66.52
C ARG A 55 19.61 -31.14 65.06
N TYR A 56 18.32 -30.97 64.70
CA TYR A 56 17.84 -30.93 63.34
C TYR A 56 17.90 -29.53 62.68
N GLY A 57 18.31 -28.48 63.37
CA GLY A 57 18.77 -27.21 62.87
C GLY A 57 17.73 -26.28 62.29
N SER A 58 16.93 -26.67 61.29
CA SER A 58 15.88 -25.84 60.67
C SER A 58 14.62 -26.64 60.36
N MET A 59 13.48 -26.01 60.47
CA MET A 59 12.17 -26.58 60.14
C MET A 59 11.54 -25.82 59.00
N GLY A 60 10.96 -26.53 57.99
CA GLY A 60 10.15 -25.94 56.90
C GLY A 60 8.86 -25.34 57.45
N THR A 61 8.45 -24.22 56.95
CA THR A 61 7.29 -23.43 57.42
C THR A 61 6.06 -23.53 56.51
N GLY A 62 6.15 -24.31 55.43
CA GLY A 62 5.05 -24.53 54.50
C GLY A 62 5.37 -24.09 53.07
N VAL A 63 4.34 -23.80 52.27
CA VAL A 63 4.38 -23.40 50.89
C VAL A 63 3.53 -22.16 50.66
N GLN A 64 3.92 -21.33 49.72
CA GLN A 64 3.14 -20.17 49.29
C GLN A 64 3.12 -20.07 47.78
N VAL A 65 2.05 -19.50 47.23
CA VAL A 65 2.02 -19.03 45.83
C VAL A 65 2.69 -17.67 45.77
N VAL A 66 3.80 -17.59 45.06
CA VAL A 66 4.55 -16.33 44.86
C VAL A 66 3.94 -15.47 43.75
N SER A 67 3.48 -16.12 42.71
CA SER A 67 2.86 -15.44 41.57
C SER A 67 2.02 -16.41 40.74
N ILE A 68 1.05 -15.87 40.03
CA ILE A 68 0.35 -16.53 38.92
C ILE A 68 0.74 -15.77 37.66
N LYS A 69 1.49 -16.41 36.78
CA LYS A 69 2.00 -15.79 35.55
C LYS A 69 1.58 -16.57 34.34
N GLN A 70 1.37 -15.84 33.22
CA GLN A 70 1.15 -16.45 31.92
C GLN A 70 2.45 -17.05 31.36
N GLU A 71 2.32 -18.17 30.66
CA GLU A 71 3.42 -18.80 29.91
C GLU A 71 3.44 -18.20 28.50
N ARG A 72 4.43 -17.33 28.26
CA ARG A 72 4.54 -16.61 26.98
C ARG A 72 5.99 -16.42 26.59
N ASP A 73 6.29 -16.58 25.29
CA ASP A 73 7.60 -16.34 24.71
C ASP A 73 7.54 -15.18 23.70
N LEU A 74 8.11 -14.03 24.06
CA LEU A 74 8.16 -12.82 23.25
C LEU A 74 8.93 -13.01 21.93
N TYR A 75 9.82 -13.99 21.84
CA TYR A 75 10.53 -14.31 20.61
C TYR A 75 9.54 -14.80 19.53
N TYR A 76 8.67 -15.74 19.90
CA TYR A 76 7.66 -16.24 18.94
C TYR A 76 6.57 -15.19 18.64
N ASP A 77 6.24 -14.31 19.58
CA ASP A 77 5.36 -13.18 19.33
C ASP A 77 5.96 -12.25 18.26
N SER A 78 7.21 -11.83 18.41
CA SER A 78 7.87 -10.95 17.43
C SER A 78 7.99 -11.60 16.05
N LYS A 79 8.29 -12.91 16.01
CA LYS A 79 8.33 -13.66 14.74
C LYS A 79 6.94 -13.80 14.09
N TYR A 80 5.91 -13.93 14.89
CA TYR A 80 4.53 -13.92 14.39
C TYR A 80 4.16 -12.57 13.79
N TRP A 81 4.46 -11.45 14.48
CA TRP A 81 4.16 -10.11 13.97
C TRP A 81 4.90 -9.82 12.68
N GLU A 82 6.17 -10.20 12.56
CA GLU A 82 6.95 -10.07 11.33
C GLU A 82 6.31 -10.86 10.15
N ALA A 83 5.95 -12.12 10.39
CA ALA A 83 5.31 -12.96 9.38
C ALA A 83 3.89 -12.46 9.03
N ASN A 84 3.12 -11.99 10.03
CA ASN A 84 1.76 -11.51 9.86
C ASN A 84 1.70 -10.18 9.12
N SER A 85 2.68 -9.28 9.31
CA SER A 85 2.77 -8.04 8.53
C SER A 85 3.05 -8.32 7.05
N SER A 86 3.97 -9.24 6.76
CA SER A 86 4.24 -9.67 5.39
C SER A 86 3.03 -10.37 4.76
N LYS A 87 2.33 -11.22 5.52
CA LYS A 87 1.06 -11.82 5.07
C LYS A 87 0.03 -10.73 4.73
N GLY A 88 -0.15 -9.72 5.62
CA GLY A 88 -1.08 -8.61 5.40
C GLY A 88 -0.76 -7.80 4.14
N LEU A 89 0.52 -7.56 3.87
CA LEU A 89 1.00 -6.91 2.64
C LEU A 89 0.54 -7.67 1.39
N TYR A 90 0.89 -8.96 1.30
CA TYR A 90 0.61 -9.75 0.10
C TYR A 90 -0.86 -10.12 -0.05
N GLU A 91 -1.61 -10.31 1.05
CA GLU A 91 -3.07 -10.53 1.04
C GLU A 91 -3.79 -9.33 0.41
N LYS A 92 -3.46 -8.12 0.84
CA LYS A 92 -4.08 -6.90 0.34
C LYS A 92 -3.68 -6.60 -1.10
N LYS A 93 -2.40 -6.79 -1.45
CA LYS A 93 -1.94 -6.69 -2.85
C LYS A 93 -2.66 -7.65 -3.77
N LEU A 94 -2.77 -8.93 -3.37
CA LEU A 94 -3.44 -9.96 -4.16
C LEU A 94 -4.90 -9.60 -4.43
N TYR A 95 -5.59 -9.06 -3.43
CA TYR A 95 -6.98 -8.63 -3.56
C TYR A 95 -7.17 -7.60 -4.68
N TYR A 96 -6.36 -6.52 -4.69
CA TYR A 96 -6.49 -5.47 -5.70
C TYR A 96 -5.89 -5.84 -7.07
N LEU A 97 -4.77 -6.59 -7.09
CA LEU A 97 -4.18 -7.04 -8.36
C LEU A 97 -5.12 -7.98 -9.12
N ASN A 98 -5.89 -8.84 -8.45
CA ASN A 98 -6.92 -9.64 -9.10
C ASN A 98 -8.01 -8.77 -9.74
N GLN A 99 -8.41 -7.66 -9.12
CA GLN A 99 -9.38 -6.73 -9.71
C GLN A 99 -8.80 -5.99 -10.92
N ILE A 100 -7.52 -5.58 -10.85
CA ILE A 100 -6.82 -4.99 -11.99
C ILE A 100 -6.74 -6.00 -13.14
N GLU A 101 -6.40 -7.27 -12.86
CA GLU A 101 -6.38 -8.33 -13.87
C GLU A 101 -7.74 -8.50 -14.54
N ASP A 102 -8.84 -8.49 -13.76
CA ASP A 102 -10.19 -8.60 -14.30
C ASP A 102 -10.57 -7.43 -15.23
N TYR A 103 -10.05 -6.22 -15.01
CA TYR A 103 -10.27 -5.08 -15.91
C TYR A 103 -9.58 -5.24 -17.27
N PHE A 104 -8.43 -5.90 -17.32
CA PHE A 104 -7.66 -6.15 -18.55
C PHE A 104 -8.05 -7.44 -19.27
N LYS A 105 -8.97 -8.22 -18.72
CA LYS A 105 -9.36 -9.53 -19.25
C LYS A 105 -9.92 -9.45 -20.67
N ASP A 106 -9.42 -10.31 -21.55
CA ASP A 106 -9.90 -10.48 -22.93
C ASP A 106 -10.03 -11.97 -23.24
N ASP A 107 -11.23 -12.50 -23.04
CA ASP A 107 -11.54 -13.92 -23.26
C ASP A 107 -12.83 -14.13 -24.09
N THR A 108 -13.31 -15.34 -24.14
CA THR A 108 -14.53 -15.68 -24.90
C THR A 108 -15.80 -15.06 -24.32
N THR A 109 -15.82 -14.73 -23.03
CA THR A 109 -16.96 -14.16 -22.32
C THR A 109 -16.89 -12.65 -22.20
N GLN A 110 -15.69 -12.09 -22.01
CA GLN A 110 -15.43 -10.67 -21.89
C GLN A 110 -14.51 -10.22 -23.02
N LYS A 111 -15.02 -9.32 -23.89
CA LYS A 111 -14.25 -8.76 -25.01
C LYS A 111 -13.45 -7.57 -24.52
N GLY A 112 -12.15 -7.74 -24.45
CA GLY A 112 -11.20 -6.74 -24.04
C GLY A 112 -10.53 -6.04 -25.22
N PHE A 113 -9.37 -5.46 -24.94
CA PHE A 113 -8.65 -4.61 -25.87
C PHE A 113 -8.27 -5.32 -27.17
N THR A 114 -7.62 -6.48 -27.11
CA THR A 114 -7.11 -7.17 -28.31
C THR A 114 -8.21 -7.46 -29.29
N THR A 115 -9.37 -7.91 -28.79
CA THR A 115 -10.57 -8.13 -29.61
C THR A 115 -11.07 -6.84 -30.27
N ILE A 116 -11.18 -5.72 -29.50
CA ILE A 116 -11.70 -4.44 -29.99
C ILE A 116 -10.70 -3.81 -30.98
N PHE A 117 -9.42 -3.83 -30.65
CA PHE A 117 -8.34 -3.29 -31.49
C PHE A 117 -8.24 -4.03 -32.81
N ASN A 118 -8.21 -5.36 -32.79
CA ASN A 118 -8.20 -6.16 -34.01
C ASN A 118 -9.47 -5.95 -34.87
N LYS A 119 -10.63 -5.76 -34.25
CA LYS A 119 -11.87 -5.44 -34.96
C LYS A 119 -11.78 -4.11 -35.72
N MET A 120 -11.17 -3.07 -35.11
CA MET A 120 -10.92 -1.80 -35.78
C MET A 120 -10.01 -1.98 -37.01
N PHE A 121 -8.89 -2.73 -36.88
CA PHE A 121 -7.97 -2.98 -37.99
C PHE A 121 -8.57 -3.88 -39.08
N ASN A 122 -9.45 -4.82 -38.73
CA ASN A 122 -10.24 -5.58 -39.73
C ASN A 122 -11.23 -4.69 -40.48
N GLY A 123 -11.69 -3.60 -39.83
CA GLY A 123 -12.46 -2.54 -40.50
C GLY A 123 -11.66 -1.85 -41.59
N LEU A 124 -10.36 -1.59 -41.39
CA LEU A 124 -9.48 -1.05 -42.45
C LEU A 124 -9.31 -2.02 -43.62
N ASP A 125 -9.25 -3.35 -43.38
CA ASP A 125 -9.20 -4.34 -44.47
C ASP A 125 -10.46 -4.30 -45.33
N THR A 126 -11.63 -4.11 -44.68
CA THR A 126 -12.90 -3.95 -45.40
C THR A 126 -12.92 -2.63 -46.18
N LEU A 127 -12.44 -1.57 -45.57
CA LEU A 127 -12.35 -0.23 -46.16
C LEU A 127 -11.43 -0.21 -47.40
N LYS A 128 -10.30 -0.96 -47.35
CA LYS A 128 -9.40 -1.12 -48.51
C LYS A 128 -10.12 -1.63 -49.77
N THR A 129 -11.14 -2.45 -49.60
CA THR A 129 -11.89 -3.03 -50.75
C THR A 129 -13.03 -2.14 -51.26
N LYS A 130 -13.52 -1.18 -50.46
CA LYS A 130 -14.66 -0.31 -50.74
C LYS A 130 -14.47 1.05 -50.12
N ALA A 131 -13.38 1.74 -50.44
CA ALA A 131 -13.02 3.02 -49.85
C ALA A 131 -14.02 4.15 -50.08
N GLY A 132 -14.75 4.12 -51.21
CA GLY A 132 -15.80 5.07 -51.53
C GLY A 132 -17.16 4.81 -50.84
N ASP A 133 -17.36 3.66 -50.22
CA ASP A 133 -18.66 3.32 -49.60
C ASP A 133 -18.79 3.96 -48.22
N GLU A 134 -19.75 4.90 -48.09
CA GLU A 134 -20.01 5.62 -46.83
C GLU A 134 -20.42 4.69 -45.69
N THR A 135 -21.09 3.55 -45.96
CA THR A 135 -21.47 2.56 -44.94
C THR A 135 -20.24 1.87 -44.34
N VAL A 136 -19.28 1.52 -45.19
CA VAL A 136 -18.01 0.89 -44.74
C VAL A 136 -17.16 1.87 -43.95
N ARG A 137 -17.09 3.13 -44.38
CA ARG A 137 -16.44 4.22 -43.65
C ARG A 137 -17.06 4.40 -42.26
N ASN A 138 -18.39 4.50 -42.19
CA ASN A 138 -19.13 4.63 -40.95
C ASN A 138 -18.89 3.43 -40.01
N GLN A 139 -18.84 2.22 -40.56
CA GLN A 139 -18.52 1.03 -39.78
C GLN A 139 -17.11 1.12 -39.12
N PHE A 140 -16.10 1.53 -39.89
CA PHE A 140 -14.74 1.72 -39.36
C PHE A 140 -14.69 2.82 -38.29
N ILE A 141 -15.32 3.98 -38.51
CA ILE A 141 -15.39 5.11 -37.59
C ILE A 141 -16.05 4.66 -36.26
N ASN A 142 -17.16 3.91 -36.32
CA ASN A 142 -17.82 3.38 -35.13
C ASN A 142 -16.97 2.35 -34.38
N GLN A 143 -16.18 1.53 -35.08
CA GLN A 143 -15.23 0.61 -34.45
C GLN A 143 -14.08 1.36 -33.74
N SER A 144 -13.60 2.46 -34.33
CA SER A 144 -12.62 3.36 -33.73
C SER A 144 -13.18 4.06 -32.48
N GLN A 145 -14.45 4.54 -32.56
CA GLN A 145 -15.12 5.11 -31.37
C GLN A 145 -15.34 4.07 -30.27
N GLN A 146 -15.60 2.81 -30.62
CA GLN A 146 -15.69 1.72 -29.63
C GLN A 146 -14.37 1.51 -28.89
N LEU A 147 -13.22 1.63 -29.57
CA LEU A 147 -11.90 1.58 -28.95
C LEU A 147 -11.70 2.75 -27.96
N CYS A 148 -12.07 3.97 -28.35
CA CYS A 148 -12.01 5.13 -27.45
C CYS A 148 -12.89 4.93 -26.20
N THR A 149 -14.13 4.46 -26.39
CA THR A 149 -15.05 4.17 -25.27
C THR A 149 -14.51 3.13 -24.32
N TYR A 150 -13.83 2.09 -24.85
CA TYR A 150 -13.17 1.08 -24.02
C TYR A 150 -12.10 1.69 -23.11
N PHE A 151 -11.21 2.54 -23.66
CA PHE A 151 -10.19 3.21 -22.88
C PHE A 151 -10.77 4.16 -21.83
N ASN A 152 -11.83 4.91 -22.17
CA ASN A 152 -12.50 5.78 -21.21
C ASN A 152 -13.10 4.98 -20.04
N ALA A 153 -13.78 3.86 -20.32
CA ALA A 153 -14.33 2.99 -19.28
C ALA A 153 -13.24 2.41 -18.38
N LEU A 154 -12.14 1.93 -18.95
CA LEU A 154 -11.01 1.39 -18.20
C LEU A 154 -10.35 2.45 -17.32
N SER A 155 -10.17 3.67 -17.85
CA SER A 155 -9.65 4.81 -17.07
C SER A 155 -10.56 5.14 -15.89
N THR A 156 -11.88 5.17 -16.11
CA THR A 156 -12.87 5.41 -15.05
C THR A 156 -12.76 4.34 -13.95
N SER A 157 -12.74 3.05 -14.32
CA SER A 157 -12.65 1.95 -13.36
C SER A 157 -11.37 1.98 -12.52
N LEU A 158 -10.23 2.35 -13.13
CA LEU A 158 -8.96 2.48 -12.40
C LEU A 158 -8.95 3.70 -11.47
N THR A 159 -9.59 4.81 -11.87
CA THR A 159 -9.71 6.01 -11.03
C THR A 159 -10.64 5.75 -9.84
N GLU A 160 -11.79 5.11 -10.06
CA GLU A 160 -12.70 4.67 -8.99
C GLU A 160 -11.99 3.73 -7.99
N MET A 161 -11.21 2.76 -8.50
CA MET A 161 -10.41 1.89 -7.63
C MET A 161 -9.38 2.70 -6.83
N GLN A 162 -8.75 3.72 -7.41
CA GLN A 162 -7.81 4.59 -6.70
C GLN A 162 -8.50 5.35 -5.55
N GLU A 163 -9.73 5.82 -5.76
CA GLU A 163 -10.57 6.45 -4.74
C GLU A 163 -10.96 5.45 -3.63
N ASP A 164 -11.37 4.24 -3.98
CA ASP A 164 -11.71 3.18 -3.01
C ASP A 164 -10.51 2.82 -2.12
N VAL A 165 -9.33 2.62 -2.73
CA VAL A 165 -8.07 2.38 -1.99
C VAL A 165 -7.75 3.55 -1.07
N ASN A 166 -7.99 4.78 -1.52
CA ASN A 166 -7.76 5.99 -0.73
C ASN A 166 -8.66 6.07 0.52
N GLU A 167 -9.95 5.74 0.40
CA GLU A 167 -10.85 5.66 1.56
C GLU A 167 -10.49 4.49 2.50
N GLU A 168 -9.97 3.38 1.96
CA GLU A 168 -9.46 2.29 2.79
C GLU A 168 -8.19 2.69 3.56
N ILE A 169 -7.30 3.51 2.99
CA ILE A 169 -6.15 4.09 3.71
C ILE A 169 -6.62 4.91 4.91
N LYS A 170 -7.66 5.72 4.73
CA LYS A 170 -8.25 6.52 5.81
C LYS A 170 -8.80 5.64 6.93
N SER A 171 -9.68 4.69 6.61
CA SER A 171 -10.27 3.79 7.60
C SER A 171 -9.22 2.94 8.32
N THR A 172 -8.19 2.49 7.61
CA THR A 172 -7.06 1.75 8.18
C THR A 172 -6.25 2.62 9.14
N THR A 173 -6.04 3.90 8.81
CA THR A 173 -5.36 4.87 9.69
C THR A 173 -6.16 5.12 10.98
N GLU A 174 -7.47 5.26 10.87
CA GLU A 174 -8.36 5.39 12.03
C GLU A 174 -8.32 4.15 12.94
N ASN A 175 -8.22 2.95 12.36
CA ASN A 175 -8.06 1.70 13.11
C ASN A 175 -6.71 1.64 13.85
N ILE A 176 -5.60 2.02 13.21
CA ILE A 176 -4.28 2.13 13.87
C ILE A 176 -4.36 3.03 15.10
N ASN A 177 -4.96 4.21 14.96
CA ASN A 177 -5.13 5.17 16.06
C ASN A 177 -5.97 4.59 17.21
N ALA A 178 -7.07 3.91 16.89
CA ALA A 178 -7.94 3.27 17.88
C ALA A 178 -7.22 2.15 18.64
N ILE A 179 -6.42 1.33 17.94
CA ILE A 179 -5.59 0.28 18.55
C ILE A 179 -4.53 0.90 19.46
N GLY A 180 -3.82 1.94 19.00
CA GLY A 180 -2.82 2.65 19.80
C GLY A 180 -3.40 3.21 21.10
N GLN A 181 -4.56 3.84 21.05
CA GLN A 181 -5.28 4.35 22.22
C GLN A 181 -5.68 3.23 23.21
N LYS A 182 -6.19 2.09 22.69
CA LYS A 182 -6.56 0.94 23.53
C LYS A 182 -5.34 0.35 24.22
N ILE A 183 -4.21 0.20 23.50
CA ILE A 183 -2.95 -0.30 24.07
C ILE A 183 -2.45 0.62 25.19
N ALA A 184 -2.45 1.94 25.01
CA ALA A 184 -2.05 2.89 26.05
C ALA A 184 -2.96 2.80 27.30
N THR A 185 -4.27 2.59 27.09
CA THR A 185 -5.23 2.37 28.18
C THR A 185 -4.90 1.08 28.95
N LEU A 186 -4.70 -0.04 28.22
CA LEU A 186 -4.33 -1.32 28.84
C LEU A 186 -2.99 -1.22 29.57
N ASN A 187 -2.00 -0.52 29.04
CA ASN A 187 -0.72 -0.30 29.73
C ASN A 187 -0.93 0.37 31.11
N ARG A 188 -1.79 1.39 31.17
CA ARG A 188 -2.11 2.06 32.43
C ARG A 188 -2.82 1.13 33.41
N GLU A 189 -3.76 0.30 32.95
CA GLU A 189 -4.48 -0.67 33.78
C GLU A 189 -3.56 -1.78 34.29
N ILE A 190 -2.69 -2.32 33.42
CA ILE A 190 -1.66 -3.30 33.76
C ILE A 190 -0.74 -2.73 34.85
N ASN A 191 -0.19 -1.53 34.67
CA ASN A 191 0.68 -0.90 35.65
C ASN A 191 -0.02 -0.66 36.99
N ASN A 192 -1.30 -0.28 37.01
CA ASN A 192 -2.08 -0.10 38.25
C ASN A 192 -2.23 -1.39 39.07
N ILE A 193 -2.24 -2.54 38.41
CA ILE A 193 -2.30 -3.87 39.07
C ILE A 193 -0.89 -4.31 39.49
N GLU A 194 0.11 -4.20 38.59
CA GLU A 194 1.43 -4.77 38.75
C GLU A 194 2.30 -4.02 39.77
N ILE A 195 2.15 -2.71 39.93
CA ILE A 195 2.78 -1.92 40.99
C ILE A 195 2.37 -2.41 42.39
N ARG A 196 1.20 -3.05 42.50
CA ARG A 196 0.73 -3.64 43.79
C ARG A 196 1.23 -5.08 44.03
N GLY A 197 2.10 -5.60 43.14
CA GLY A 197 2.71 -6.93 43.27
C GLY A 197 1.88 -8.08 42.68
N SER A 198 0.81 -7.79 41.92
CA SER A 198 0.03 -8.79 41.15
C SER A 198 0.44 -8.79 39.69
N TYR A 199 0.02 -9.81 38.92
CA TYR A 199 0.20 -9.85 37.46
C TYR A 199 -1.14 -9.69 36.77
N ALA A 200 -1.19 -8.84 35.73
CA ALA A 200 -2.40 -8.51 34.99
C ALA A 200 -2.53 -9.39 33.73
N ASN A 201 -2.54 -10.72 33.89
CA ASN A 201 -2.45 -11.70 32.82
C ASN A 201 -3.49 -11.46 31.71
N GLU A 202 -4.77 -11.32 32.04
CA GLU A 202 -5.87 -11.14 31.09
C GLU A 202 -5.75 -9.83 30.31
N LEU A 203 -5.27 -8.74 30.93
CA LEU A 203 -5.05 -7.47 30.25
C LEU A 203 -3.82 -7.54 29.33
N ARG A 204 -2.81 -8.30 29.71
CA ARG A 204 -1.64 -8.58 28.86
C ARG A 204 -2.02 -9.41 27.65
N ASP A 205 -2.95 -10.38 27.77
CA ASP A 205 -3.51 -11.14 26.65
C ASP A 205 -4.30 -10.23 25.71
N GLN A 206 -5.15 -9.34 26.25
CA GLN A 206 -5.90 -8.37 25.44
C GLN A 206 -4.96 -7.42 24.70
N ARG A 207 -3.88 -6.94 25.33
CA ARG A 207 -2.86 -6.11 24.69
C ARG A 207 -2.16 -6.85 23.55
N ALA A 208 -1.85 -8.12 23.75
CA ALA A 208 -1.22 -8.95 22.73
C ALA A 208 -2.13 -9.20 21.54
N ASN A 209 -3.42 -9.44 21.75
CA ASN A 209 -4.39 -9.56 20.65
C ASN A 209 -4.47 -8.28 19.80
N LEU A 210 -4.40 -7.11 20.44
CA LEU A 210 -4.35 -5.83 19.71
C LEU A 210 -3.04 -5.67 18.92
N LEU A 211 -1.92 -6.18 19.41
CA LEU A 211 -0.65 -6.20 18.69
C LEU A 211 -0.69 -7.18 17.51
N ASP A 212 -1.33 -8.32 17.66
CA ASP A 212 -1.56 -9.28 16.56
C ASP A 212 -2.41 -8.65 15.45
N GLU A 213 -3.46 -7.89 15.81
CA GLU A 213 -4.27 -7.13 14.85
C GLU A 213 -3.46 -6.03 14.17
N LEU A 214 -2.73 -5.22 14.95
CA LEU A 214 -1.90 -4.13 14.45
C LEU A 214 -0.80 -4.62 13.50
N SER A 215 -0.18 -5.77 13.82
CA SER A 215 0.90 -6.36 13.04
C SER A 215 0.49 -6.75 11.62
N LYS A 216 -0.79 -7.06 11.37
CA LYS A 216 -1.31 -7.30 10.03
C LYS A 216 -1.36 -6.02 9.19
N ILE A 217 -1.53 -4.86 9.87
CA ILE A 217 -1.72 -3.56 9.21
C ILE A 217 -0.38 -2.89 8.92
N VAL A 218 0.55 -2.92 9.89
CA VAL A 218 1.87 -2.28 9.83
C VAL A 218 2.93 -3.19 10.45
N ASP A 219 4.20 -2.92 10.18
CA ASP A 219 5.30 -3.56 10.89
C ASP A 219 5.34 -3.08 12.34
N VAL A 220 5.33 -4.03 13.29
CA VAL A 220 5.22 -3.76 14.73
C VAL A 220 6.45 -4.27 15.46
N GLN A 221 7.03 -3.40 16.29
CA GLN A 221 8.09 -3.75 17.23
C GLN A 221 7.67 -3.29 18.63
N THR A 222 8.07 -4.06 19.66
CA THR A 222 7.74 -3.74 21.04
C THR A 222 9.00 -3.73 21.92
N VAL A 223 9.02 -2.83 22.89
CA VAL A 223 10.07 -2.74 23.90
C VAL A 223 9.41 -2.60 25.26
N GLU A 224 9.67 -3.53 26.18
CA GLU A 224 9.20 -3.49 27.55
C GLU A 224 10.37 -3.28 28.52
N THR A 225 10.33 -2.22 29.33
CA THR A 225 11.37 -1.88 30.30
C THR A 225 10.74 -1.71 31.67
N GLU A 226 11.42 -2.22 32.72
CA GLU A 226 10.97 -2.08 34.10
C GLU A 226 11.02 -0.61 34.54
N ILE A 227 9.99 -0.16 35.28
CA ILE A 227 10.01 1.14 35.93
C ILE A 227 10.82 1.05 37.23
N GLN A 228 11.91 1.79 37.28
CA GLN A 228 12.81 1.82 38.43
C GLN A 228 12.71 3.14 39.19
N ASN A 229 12.91 3.09 40.51
CA ASN A 229 13.07 4.30 41.31
C ASN A 229 14.47 4.93 41.10
N LYS A 230 14.74 6.07 41.74
CA LYS A 230 16.04 6.75 41.65
C LYS A 230 17.23 5.91 42.16
N ASN A 231 17.00 4.88 42.95
CA ASN A 231 18.00 3.99 43.50
C ASN A 231 18.23 2.74 42.63
N GLY A 232 17.45 2.56 41.53
CA GLY A 232 17.52 1.40 40.66
C GLY A 232 16.63 0.22 41.10
N ASP A 233 15.79 0.40 42.14
CA ASP A 233 14.87 -0.66 42.57
C ASP A 233 13.65 -0.69 41.65
N ASN A 234 13.23 -1.90 41.24
CA ASN A 234 12.03 -2.11 40.44
C ASN A 234 10.77 -1.75 41.24
N LEU A 235 9.92 -0.88 40.66
CA LEU A 235 8.66 -0.46 41.25
C LEU A 235 7.48 -1.41 40.94
N GLY A 236 7.72 -2.49 40.21
CA GLY A 236 6.72 -3.50 39.85
C GLY A 236 5.94 -3.20 38.56
N GLY A 237 6.01 -1.98 38.03
CA GLY A 237 5.40 -1.62 36.76
C GLY A 237 6.41 -1.69 35.59
N THR A 238 5.87 -1.66 34.35
CA THR A 238 6.68 -1.64 33.13
C THR A 238 6.32 -0.48 32.23
N ASN A 239 7.31 0.09 31.53
CA ASN A 239 7.06 0.98 30.38
C ASN A 239 7.06 0.14 29.12
N PHE A 240 5.87 -0.03 28.53
CA PHE A 240 5.67 -0.80 27.31
C PHE A 240 5.53 0.15 26.12
N LYS A 241 6.50 0.07 25.20
CA LYS A 241 6.53 0.87 23.97
C LYS A 241 6.12 0.02 22.77
N VAL A 242 5.36 0.63 21.87
CA VAL A 242 5.02 0.07 20.57
C VAL A 242 5.54 1.00 19.48
N LEU A 243 6.36 0.45 18.59
CA LEU A 243 6.86 1.13 17.41
C LEU A 243 6.17 0.54 16.18
N ILE A 244 5.83 1.40 15.24
CA ILE A 244 5.35 1.05 13.90
C ILE A 244 6.24 1.72 12.87
N ASN A 245 6.75 0.95 11.89
CA ASN A 245 7.72 1.43 10.91
C ASN A 245 8.89 2.21 11.56
N ASP A 246 9.46 1.68 12.65
CA ASP A 246 10.53 2.28 13.46
C ASP A 246 10.17 3.60 14.17
N GLN A 247 8.91 4.01 14.20
CA GLN A 247 8.43 5.22 14.88
C GLN A 247 7.50 4.87 16.04
N THR A 248 7.65 5.58 17.15
CA THR A 248 6.86 5.31 18.36
C THR A 248 5.39 5.67 18.14
N LEU A 249 4.49 4.70 18.30
CA LEU A 249 3.03 4.88 18.35
C LEU A 249 2.55 5.01 19.80
N VAL A 250 3.03 4.12 20.70
CA VAL A 250 2.65 4.12 22.12
C VAL A 250 3.93 4.14 22.96
N ASP A 251 3.97 4.98 24.00
CA ASP A 251 5.03 5.06 25.00
C ASP A 251 4.42 5.01 26.41
N GLY A 252 4.36 3.82 26.97
CA GLY A 252 3.71 3.60 28.26
C GLY A 252 2.21 3.96 28.22
N ASN A 253 1.85 5.03 28.91
CA ASN A 253 0.45 5.51 28.99
C ASN A 253 0.10 6.52 27.90
N ASP A 254 1.07 7.02 27.17
CA ASP A 254 0.90 8.01 26.12
C ASP A 254 0.87 7.36 24.74
N TYR A 255 0.15 7.96 23.81
CA TYR A 255 0.08 7.49 22.42
C TYR A 255 0.09 8.66 21.46
N ARG A 256 0.60 8.41 20.26
CA ARG A 256 0.56 9.35 19.13
C ARG A 256 -0.53 8.93 18.15
N THR A 257 -0.99 9.86 17.36
CA THR A 257 -1.98 9.61 16.31
C THR A 257 -1.44 9.99 14.95
N ILE A 258 -1.86 9.24 13.94
CA ILE A 258 -1.61 9.53 12.53
C ILE A 258 -2.85 10.26 12.02
N THR A 259 -2.65 11.35 11.28
CA THR A 259 -3.73 12.05 10.56
C THR A 259 -3.50 11.98 9.06
N TYR A 260 -4.57 12.12 8.31
CA TYR A 260 -4.52 12.16 6.86
C TYR A 260 -4.80 13.58 6.36
N THR A 261 -4.05 13.99 5.33
CA THR A 261 -4.19 15.29 4.68
C THR A 261 -4.44 15.07 3.20
N ALA A 262 -5.54 15.60 2.68
CA ALA A 262 -5.82 15.54 1.25
C ALA A 262 -4.77 16.33 0.47
N ARG A 263 -4.23 15.73 -0.60
CA ARG A 263 -3.35 16.40 -1.55
C ARG A 263 -4.10 17.54 -2.22
N THR A 264 -3.55 18.72 -2.22
CA THR A 264 -4.11 19.90 -2.90
C THR A 264 -3.77 19.89 -4.40
N GLN A 265 -2.76 19.12 -4.78
CA GLN A 265 -2.30 18.99 -6.17
C GLN A 265 -2.02 17.51 -6.48
N ALA A 266 -2.30 17.10 -7.71
CA ALA A 266 -1.98 15.77 -8.21
C ALA A 266 -0.45 15.56 -8.25
N VAL A 267 -0.03 14.32 -8.05
CA VAL A 267 1.36 13.88 -8.25
C VAL A 267 1.52 13.35 -9.67
N ASN A 268 0.55 12.56 -10.14
CA ASN A 268 0.51 12.04 -11.50
C ASN A 268 -0.64 12.70 -12.27
N LYS A 269 -0.51 12.77 -13.60
CA LYS A 269 -1.48 13.46 -14.46
C LYS A 269 -2.91 12.91 -14.35
N THR A 270 -3.03 11.62 -14.08
CA THR A 270 -4.32 10.89 -14.00
C THR A 270 -4.75 10.53 -12.59
N ASP A 271 -4.08 11.07 -11.56
CA ASP A 271 -4.48 10.86 -10.18
C ASP A 271 -5.90 11.36 -9.91
N ALA A 272 -6.64 10.60 -9.11
CA ALA A 272 -7.89 11.06 -8.52
C ALA A 272 -7.64 12.28 -7.62
N ASN A 273 -8.65 13.13 -7.47
CA ASN A 273 -8.54 14.31 -6.63
C ASN A 273 -8.57 13.96 -5.14
N GLY A 274 -7.79 14.68 -4.33
CA GLY A 274 -7.87 14.62 -2.87
C GLY A 274 -7.32 13.33 -2.26
N LEU A 275 -6.37 12.67 -2.91
CA LEU A 275 -5.66 11.51 -2.35
C LEU A 275 -4.96 11.89 -1.04
N TYR A 276 -5.01 10.99 -0.03
CA TYR A 276 -4.48 11.27 1.29
C TYR A 276 -2.98 10.98 1.40
N ASP A 277 -2.26 11.92 2.01
CA ASP A 277 -0.94 11.70 2.59
C ASP A 277 -1.08 11.55 4.11
N LEU A 278 -0.30 10.64 4.71
CA LEU A 278 -0.32 10.40 6.15
C LEU A 278 0.79 11.17 6.84
N VAL A 279 0.45 11.83 7.95
CA VAL A 279 1.40 12.58 8.79
C VAL A 279 1.12 12.31 10.26
N TRP A 280 2.14 12.44 11.09
CA TRP A 280 1.96 12.42 12.54
C TRP A 280 1.26 13.69 13.00
N ALA A 281 0.17 13.56 13.75
CA ALA A 281 -0.67 14.69 14.16
C ALA A 281 0.06 15.69 15.08
N ASP A 282 1.03 15.22 15.86
CA ASP A 282 1.80 16.01 16.83
C ASP A 282 2.92 16.84 16.19
N THR A 283 3.55 16.31 15.12
CA THR A 283 4.74 16.93 14.51
C THR A 283 4.50 17.43 13.09
N GLY A 284 3.44 16.98 12.42
CA GLY A 284 3.21 17.19 10.99
C GLY A 284 4.21 16.49 10.07
N MET A 285 5.09 15.66 10.63
CA MET A 285 6.09 14.92 9.84
C MET A 285 5.41 13.76 9.09
N SER A 286 5.87 13.52 7.86
CA SER A 286 5.35 12.42 7.04
C SER A 286 5.48 11.07 7.77
N PHE A 287 4.40 10.28 7.74
CA PHE A 287 4.44 8.89 8.14
C PHE A 287 5.07 8.07 7.00
N ALA A 288 6.19 7.40 7.27
CA ALA A 288 7.06 6.79 6.25
C ALA A 288 6.47 5.46 5.71
N GLN A 289 5.40 5.51 4.91
CA GLN A 289 4.79 4.32 4.31
C GLN A 289 5.63 3.70 3.16
N ALA A 290 6.46 4.49 2.49
CA ALA A 290 7.29 4.07 1.37
C ALA A 290 8.66 3.49 1.79
N ASN A 291 8.91 3.33 3.10
CA ASN A 291 10.17 2.76 3.58
C ASN A 291 10.31 1.31 3.08
N SER A 292 11.48 0.96 2.52
CA SER A 292 11.76 -0.38 2.03
C SER A 292 11.59 -1.46 3.11
N ASN A 293 11.85 -1.12 4.37
CA ASN A 293 11.76 -2.02 5.52
C ASN A 293 10.33 -2.13 6.11
N SER A 294 9.39 -1.26 5.68
CA SER A 294 8.02 -1.35 6.16
C SER A 294 7.27 -2.52 5.51
N SER A 295 6.26 -3.05 6.18
CA SER A 295 5.39 -4.13 5.71
C SER A 295 3.96 -3.89 6.23
N GLY A 296 3.02 -4.77 5.88
CA GLY A 296 1.63 -4.70 6.31
C GLY A 296 0.66 -4.22 5.22
N SER A 297 -0.63 -4.37 5.51
CA SER A 297 -1.68 -4.05 4.54
C SER A 297 -1.73 -2.55 4.17
N LEU A 298 -1.35 -1.66 5.08
CA LEU A 298 -1.28 -0.22 4.80
C LEU A 298 -0.25 0.10 3.70
N LYS A 299 0.93 -0.54 3.75
CA LYS A 299 1.93 -0.39 2.68
C LYS A 299 1.39 -0.89 1.35
N ALA A 300 0.69 -2.04 1.35
CA ALA A 300 0.07 -2.58 0.14
C ALA A 300 -0.91 -1.59 -0.49
N LEU A 301 -1.73 -0.89 0.31
CA LEU A 301 -2.67 0.11 -0.18
C LEU A 301 -1.95 1.26 -0.89
N PHE A 302 -0.84 1.76 -0.34
CA PHE A 302 -0.03 2.79 -1.02
C PHE A 302 0.65 2.26 -2.28
N GLU A 303 1.17 1.03 -2.25
CA GLU A 303 1.79 0.40 -3.43
C GLU A 303 0.79 0.11 -4.55
N ILE A 304 -0.47 -0.15 -4.23
CA ILE A 304 -1.56 -0.28 -5.22
C ILE A 304 -1.99 1.10 -5.72
N ARG A 305 -2.22 2.08 -4.82
CA ARG A 305 -2.73 3.40 -5.18
C ARG A 305 -1.73 4.23 -5.98
N ASP A 306 -0.48 4.31 -5.50
CA ASP A 306 0.57 5.20 -6.00
C ASP A 306 1.72 4.45 -6.71
N GLY A 307 1.65 3.12 -6.83
CA GLY A 307 2.71 2.28 -7.39
C GLY A 307 3.02 2.64 -8.84
N ASN A 308 4.26 3.06 -9.10
CA ASN A 308 4.74 3.57 -10.38
C ASN A 308 5.95 2.78 -10.95
N ASN A 309 6.31 1.64 -10.34
CA ASN A 309 7.43 0.80 -10.77
C ASN A 309 8.77 1.57 -10.90
N ASN A 310 8.98 2.60 -10.06
CA ASN A 310 10.11 3.55 -10.14
C ASN A 310 10.16 4.38 -11.45
N ASP A 311 9.11 4.39 -12.27
CA ASP A 311 9.05 5.09 -13.56
C ASP A 311 8.64 6.58 -13.43
N ASN A 312 8.59 7.13 -12.20
CA ASN A 312 8.35 8.55 -11.97
C ASN A 312 9.49 9.44 -12.50
N LEU A 313 9.17 10.69 -12.83
CA LEU A 313 10.16 11.65 -13.27
C LEU A 313 11.17 11.95 -12.15
N LYS A 314 12.44 11.78 -12.45
CA LYS A 314 13.57 12.16 -11.61
C LYS A 314 14.61 12.86 -12.49
N GLY A 315 15.30 13.83 -11.90
CA GLY A 315 16.38 14.50 -12.62
C GLY A 315 17.29 15.23 -11.64
N THR A 316 18.48 15.56 -12.12
CA THR A 316 19.47 16.32 -11.35
C THR A 316 19.21 17.82 -11.54
N VAL A 317 19.10 18.57 -10.45
CA VAL A 317 18.94 20.03 -10.49
C VAL A 317 20.15 20.66 -11.12
N ALA A 318 19.93 21.39 -12.21
CA ALA A 318 20.98 22.05 -12.97
C ALA A 318 21.45 23.34 -12.29
N ASP A 319 22.69 23.72 -12.56
CA ASP A 319 23.31 24.98 -12.15
C ASP A 319 22.66 26.23 -12.80
N THR A 320 21.91 26.05 -13.87
CA THR A 320 21.13 27.09 -14.55
C THR A 320 19.76 27.35 -13.88
N SER A 321 19.39 26.59 -12.83
CA SER A 321 18.19 26.81 -12.04
C SER A 321 18.23 28.16 -11.34
N THR A 322 17.05 28.74 -11.08
CA THR A 322 16.89 30.02 -10.37
C THR A 322 15.92 29.84 -9.21
N ASN A 323 15.77 30.87 -8.37
CA ASN A 323 14.93 30.81 -7.17
C ASN A 323 13.46 30.45 -7.46
N ASN A 324 12.97 30.83 -8.63
CA ASN A 324 11.59 30.57 -9.08
C ASN A 324 11.47 29.50 -10.18
N LYS A 325 12.59 28.88 -10.60
CA LYS A 325 12.61 27.87 -11.66
C LYS A 325 13.59 26.76 -11.35
N LEU A 326 13.09 25.54 -11.27
CA LEU A 326 13.93 24.34 -11.19
C LEU A 326 14.11 23.73 -12.58
N ILE A 327 15.37 23.57 -12.98
CA ILE A 327 15.74 22.93 -14.24
C ILE A 327 16.36 21.58 -13.90
N LEU A 328 15.76 20.50 -14.43
CA LEU A 328 16.23 19.14 -14.23
C LEU A 328 16.91 18.64 -15.51
N LYS A 329 18.13 18.13 -15.36
CA LYS A 329 18.92 17.42 -16.39
C LYS A 329 18.99 15.94 -16.06
N ASN A 330 19.40 15.13 -17.04
CA ASN A 330 19.51 13.67 -16.90
C ASN A 330 18.19 13.06 -16.37
N THR A 331 17.09 13.44 -16.97
CA THR A 331 15.77 13.00 -16.57
C THR A 331 15.56 11.51 -16.83
N SER A 332 14.88 10.81 -15.89
CA SER A 332 14.52 9.40 -16.05
C SER A 332 13.57 9.15 -17.21
N VAL A 333 12.72 10.13 -17.53
CA VAL A 333 11.78 10.11 -18.65
C VAL A 333 12.33 10.99 -19.76
N GLN A 334 12.57 10.41 -20.94
CA GLN A 334 13.11 11.11 -22.10
C GLN A 334 12.10 11.25 -23.25
N ASN A 335 10.98 10.53 -23.21
CA ASN A 335 9.91 10.60 -24.21
C ASN A 335 8.74 11.45 -23.68
N LEU A 336 8.29 12.45 -24.46
CA LEU A 336 7.17 13.30 -24.09
C LEU A 336 5.87 12.50 -23.89
N ASN A 337 5.66 11.47 -24.71
CA ASN A 337 4.45 10.64 -24.64
C ASN A 337 4.43 9.73 -23.38
N ALA A 338 5.61 9.42 -22.80
CA ALA A 338 5.74 8.69 -21.54
C ALA A 338 5.59 9.58 -20.29
N LEU A 339 5.57 10.91 -20.46
CA LEU A 339 5.53 11.84 -19.34
C LEU A 339 4.18 11.78 -18.61
N ASN A 340 4.22 11.55 -17.29
CA ASN A 340 3.03 11.48 -16.42
C ASN A 340 2.94 12.62 -15.40
N VAL A 341 3.75 13.64 -15.54
CA VAL A 341 3.79 14.84 -14.68
C VAL A 341 2.54 15.69 -14.97
N PRO A 342 1.77 16.14 -13.96
CA PRO A 342 0.62 17.03 -14.17
C PRO A 342 1.05 18.42 -14.66
N GLU A 343 0.08 19.20 -15.15
CA GLU A 343 0.34 20.59 -15.62
C GLU A 343 0.77 21.51 -14.48
N SER A 344 0.18 21.30 -13.30
CA SER A 344 0.59 21.90 -12.02
C SER A 344 0.68 20.81 -10.97
N GLY A 345 1.68 20.86 -10.11
CA GLY A 345 1.95 19.77 -9.18
C GLY A 345 3.00 20.12 -8.14
N GLN A 346 3.65 19.11 -7.59
CA GLN A 346 4.69 19.24 -6.60
C GLN A 346 5.92 18.42 -6.95
N LEU A 347 7.11 19.00 -6.82
CA LEU A 347 8.38 18.30 -6.86
C LEU A 347 8.91 18.09 -5.44
N THR A 348 9.50 16.93 -5.20
CA THR A 348 10.22 16.62 -3.96
C THR A 348 11.71 16.80 -4.17
N LEU A 349 12.33 17.65 -3.36
CA LEU A 349 13.76 17.93 -3.38
C LEU A 349 14.28 17.98 -1.94
N ASN A 350 15.28 17.18 -1.61
CA ASN A 350 15.85 17.06 -0.27
C ASN A 350 14.78 16.81 0.83
N GLY A 351 13.76 16.01 0.52
CA GLY A 351 12.66 15.68 1.42
C GLY A 351 11.60 16.78 1.62
N LYS A 352 11.74 17.92 0.94
CA LYS A 352 10.78 19.02 0.96
C LYS A 352 10.02 19.10 -0.36
N LYS A 353 8.72 19.41 -0.29
CA LYS A 353 7.83 19.58 -1.44
C LYS A 353 7.83 21.02 -1.92
N TYR A 354 7.93 21.24 -3.23
CA TYR A 354 7.88 22.51 -3.91
C TYR A 354 6.80 22.48 -4.99
N SER A 355 5.81 23.35 -4.90
CA SER A 355 4.72 23.44 -5.86
C SER A 355 5.14 24.22 -7.10
N TYR A 356 4.67 23.77 -8.26
CA TYR A 356 4.87 24.43 -9.55
C TYR A 356 3.52 24.60 -10.27
N ASP A 357 3.42 25.61 -11.16
CA ASP A 357 2.22 25.96 -11.93
C ASP A 357 2.43 25.88 -13.45
N GLY A 358 3.44 25.16 -13.87
CA GLY A 358 3.75 24.90 -15.27
C GLY A 358 5.13 24.31 -15.44
N TRP A 359 5.31 23.59 -16.54
CA TRP A 359 6.63 23.05 -16.91
C TRP A 359 6.88 23.22 -18.41
N SER A 360 8.15 23.13 -18.79
CA SER A 360 8.54 23.02 -20.19
C SER A 360 9.65 21.99 -20.37
N ALA A 361 9.59 21.24 -21.48
CA ALA A 361 10.57 20.27 -21.88
C ALA A 361 11.36 20.77 -23.09
N THR A 362 12.69 20.75 -23.02
CA THR A 362 13.57 21.03 -24.15
C THR A 362 13.91 19.72 -24.85
N LEU A 363 13.70 19.66 -26.18
CA LEU A 363 13.90 18.48 -27.00
C LEU A 363 15.20 18.61 -27.83
N ASP A 364 15.88 17.48 -28.02
CA ASP A 364 16.97 17.37 -28.99
C ASP A 364 16.43 17.13 -30.43
N ALA A 365 17.35 16.92 -31.38
CA ALA A 365 17.01 16.67 -32.78
C ALA A 365 16.24 15.35 -33.00
N ASP A 366 16.38 14.39 -32.06
CA ASP A 366 15.69 13.09 -32.08
C ASP A 366 14.37 13.12 -31.30
N GLY A 367 13.96 14.30 -30.78
CA GLY A 367 12.74 14.49 -30.00
C GLY A 367 12.84 14.01 -28.55
N LYS A 368 14.03 13.73 -28.03
CA LYS A 368 14.22 13.32 -26.64
C LYS A 368 14.31 14.53 -25.71
N ILE A 369 13.72 14.39 -24.54
CA ILE A 369 13.79 15.40 -23.48
C ILE A 369 15.25 15.45 -22.95
N THR A 370 15.87 16.62 -23.06
CA THR A 370 17.21 16.91 -22.52
C THR A 370 17.17 17.65 -21.21
N GLU A 371 16.17 18.53 -21.04
CA GLU A 371 15.96 19.34 -19.85
C GLU A 371 14.46 19.50 -19.58
N MET A 372 14.09 19.50 -18.29
CA MET A 372 12.75 19.85 -17.82
C MET A 372 12.84 21.08 -16.91
N GLU A 373 12.15 22.15 -17.26
CA GLU A 373 12.06 23.40 -16.48
C GLU A 373 10.69 23.46 -15.80
N PHE A 374 10.67 23.68 -14.48
CA PHE A 374 9.46 23.81 -13.66
C PHE A 374 9.37 25.23 -13.11
N ASN A 375 8.24 25.90 -13.33
CA ASN A 375 7.96 27.22 -12.78
C ASN A 375 7.41 27.06 -11.36
N LEU A 376 8.20 27.43 -10.36
CA LEU A 376 7.77 27.35 -8.96
C LEU A 376 6.73 28.41 -8.63
N THR A 377 5.72 28.05 -7.85
CA THR A 377 4.74 29.01 -7.32
C THR A 377 5.43 30.00 -6.37
N THR A 378 4.82 31.16 -6.17
CA THR A 378 5.38 32.21 -5.30
C THR A 378 5.67 31.70 -3.88
N GLU A 379 4.83 30.79 -3.37
CA GLU A 379 4.98 30.18 -2.03
C GLU A 379 6.10 29.13 -1.96
N SER A 380 6.51 28.59 -3.10
CA SER A 380 7.54 27.55 -3.23
C SER A 380 8.86 28.07 -3.77
N THR A 381 9.03 29.39 -3.88
CA THR A 381 10.28 30.02 -4.31
C THR A 381 11.43 29.65 -3.37
N LEU A 382 12.58 29.28 -3.94
CA LEU A 382 13.79 28.93 -3.20
C LEU A 382 14.51 30.20 -2.73
N THR A 383 15.11 30.16 -1.53
CA THR A 383 16.14 31.14 -1.14
C THR A 383 17.46 30.83 -1.82
N ASP A 384 18.41 31.77 -1.85
CA ASP A 384 19.73 31.55 -2.47
C ASP A 384 20.47 30.38 -1.83
N ASP A 385 20.39 30.22 -0.50
CA ASP A 385 20.99 29.08 0.22
C ASP A 385 20.30 27.75 -0.13
N GLN A 386 18.97 27.76 -0.28
CA GLN A 386 18.23 26.57 -0.69
C GLN A 386 18.55 26.18 -2.13
N LEU A 387 18.69 27.15 -3.03
CA LEU A 387 19.09 26.92 -4.42
C LEU A 387 20.51 26.36 -4.49
N ALA A 388 21.47 26.95 -3.77
CA ALA A 388 22.84 26.45 -3.72
C ALA A 388 22.92 25.00 -3.22
N ASN A 389 22.11 24.66 -2.21
CA ASN A 389 21.99 23.29 -1.70
C ASN A 389 21.16 22.36 -2.60
N ALA A 390 20.37 22.87 -3.52
CA ALA A 390 19.57 22.12 -4.47
C ALA A 390 20.39 21.62 -5.68
N ILE A 391 21.31 22.44 -6.17
CA ILE A 391 22.11 22.17 -7.36
C ILE A 391 22.90 20.87 -7.18
N GLY A 392 22.79 19.98 -8.17
CA GLY A 392 23.44 18.67 -8.17
C GLY A 392 22.66 17.58 -7.42
N ASN A 393 21.62 17.92 -6.66
CA ASN A 393 20.75 16.96 -5.99
C ASN A 393 19.61 16.48 -6.91
N THR A 394 19.04 15.35 -6.59
CA THR A 394 17.91 14.78 -7.34
C THR A 394 16.60 15.39 -6.87
N ALA A 395 15.81 15.92 -7.82
CA ALA A 395 14.40 16.22 -7.62
C ALA A 395 13.54 15.19 -8.34
N SER A 396 12.35 14.90 -7.80
CA SER A 396 11.40 13.94 -8.37
C SER A 396 9.95 14.43 -8.22
N ASP A 397 9.09 14.00 -9.14
CA ASP A 397 7.65 14.07 -8.94
C ASP A 397 7.20 12.89 -8.08
N GLY A 398 6.69 13.17 -6.89
CA GLY A 398 6.21 12.14 -5.98
C GLY A 398 7.27 11.18 -5.44
N VAL A 399 6.78 10.07 -4.91
CA VAL A 399 7.58 8.99 -4.30
C VAL A 399 7.75 7.84 -5.29
N SER A 400 8.95 7.27 -5.34
CA SER A 400 9.20 6.06 -6.13
C SER A 400 8.75 4.83 -5.36
N TYR A 401 7.86 4.05 -5.96
CA TYR A 401 7.45 2.74 -5.47
C TYR A 401 7.96 1.65 -6.41
N ASP A 402 8.70 0.68 -5.88
CA ASP A 402 9.13 -0.52 -6.62
C ASP A 402 7.97 -1.53 -6.67
N SER A 403 6.85 -1.09 -7.20
CA SER A 403 5.61 -1.86 -7.33
C SER A 403 4.78 -1.32 -8.49
N LYS A 404 4.20 -2.21 -9.27
CA LYS A 404 3.22 -1.87 -10.31
C LYS A 404 1.85 -1.73 -9.66
N GLY A 405 1.36 -0.50 -9.56
CA GLY A 405 0.05 -0.14 -9.05
C GLY A 405 -0.82 0.53 -10.12
N ILE A 406 -1.90 1.17 -9.69
CA ILE A 406 -2.86 1.85 -10.57
C ILE A 406 -2.17 2.89 -11.45
N VAL A 407 -1.27 3.70 -10.87
CA VAL A 407 -0.51 4.73 -11.58
C VAL A 407 0.32 4.14 -12.72
N TYR A 408 1.01 3.02 -12.48
CA TYR A 408 1.80 2.33 -13.50
C TYR A 408 0.92 1.92 -14.69
N TYR A 409 -0.21 1.25 -14.46
CA TYR A 409 -1.08 0.80 -15.55
C TYR A 409 -1.71 1.97 -16.32
N GLN A 410 -2.14 3.03 -15.64
CA GLN A 410 -2.64 4.25 -16.28
C GLN A 410 -1.57 4.91 -17.14
N GLN A 411 -0.34 5.02 -16.65
CA GLN A 411 0.78 5.60 -17.39
C GLN A 411 1.11 4.79 -18.65
N GLN A 412 1.19 3.46 -18.55
CA GLN A 412 1.46 2.59 -19.69
C GLN A 412 0.39 2.73 -20.79
N MET A 413 -0.89 2.77 -20.40
CA MET A 413 -1.99 2.97 -21.34
C MET A 413 -1.98 4.37 -21.99
N ASN A 414 -1.67 5.41 -21.22
CA ASN A 414 -1.58 6.76 -21.75
C ASN A 414 -0.41 6.91 -22.74
N GLU A 415 0.74 6.32 -22.43
CA GLU A 415 1.90 6.31 -23.32
C GLU A 415 1.58 5.59 -24.63
N PHE A 416 0.99 4.39 -24.54
CA PHE A 416 0.54 3.65 -25.72
C PHE A 416 -0.42 4.49 -26.58
N LEU A 417 -1.43 5.04 -25.93
CA LEU A 417 -2.50 5.78 -26.61
C LEU A 417 -1.99 7.04 -27.32
N ARG A 418 -1.07 7.78 -26.67
CA ARG A 418 -0.43 8.96 -27.26
C ARG A 418 0.38 8.60 -28.49
N ASN A 419 1.24 7.57 -28.38
CA ASN A 419 2.04 7.08 -29.50
C ASN A 419 1.15 6.59 -30.65
N PHE A 420 0.10 5.80 -30.35
CA PHE A 420 -0.82 5.29 -31.36
C PHE A 420 -1.59 6.42 -32.06
N ALA A 421 -2.19 7.33 -31.30
CA ALA A 421 -2.96 8.45 -31.86
C ALA A 421 -2.07 9.40 -32.66
N GLU A 422 -0.83 9.67 -32.20
CA GLU A 422 0.13 10.52 -32.92
C GLU A 422 0.50 9.94 -34.28
N MET A 423 0.85 8.66 -34.33
CA MET A 423 1.19 7.98 -35.58
C MET A 423 0.00 7.86 -36.52
N PHE A 424 -1.19 7.51 -35.98
CA PHE A 424 -2.41 7.43 -36.78
C PHE A 424 -2.78 8.78 -37.38
N ASN A 425 -2.81 9.83 -36.56
CA ASN A 425 -3.13 11.17 -37.00
C ASN A 425 -2.09 11.77 -37.96
N SER A 426 -0.81 11.42 -37.82
CA SER A 426 0.25 11.89 -38.73
C SER A 426 0.02 11.38 -40.15
N ILE A 427 -0.48 10.14 -40.30
CA ILE A 427 -0.85 9.57 -41.60
C ILE A 427 -2.13 10.24 -42.13
N GLU A 428 -3.15 10.38 -41.27
CA GLU A 428 -4.44 10.98 -41.69
C GLU A 428 -4.32 12.44 -42.12
N LYS A 429 -3.43 13.22 -41.45
CA LYS A 429 -3.20 14.64 -41.82
C LYS A 429 -2.63 14.83 -43.24
N ASP A 430 -2.04 13.81 -43.85
CA ASP A 430 -1.57 13.83 -45.24
C ASP A 430 -2.70 13.48 -46.23
N GLY A 431 -3.90 13.13 -45.75
CA GLY A 431 -5.02 12.64 -46.54
C GLY A 431 -6.02 13.69 -47.00
N GLN A 432 -6.78 13.34 -48.04
CA GLN A 432 -7.92 14.11 -48.53
C GLN A 432 -9.24 13.40 -48.28
N THR A 433 -10.25 14.16 -47.87
CA THR A 433 -11.64 13.72 -47.72
C THR A 433 -12.25 13.39 -49.07
N LEU A 434 -13.43 12.76 -49.11
CA LEU A 434 -14.15 12.52 -50.36
C LEU A 434 -14.54 13.81 -51.09
N ASP A 435 -14.67 14.92 -50.37
CA ASP A 435 -15.00 16.24 -50.94
C ASP A 435 -13.73 17.03 -51.35
N GLY A 436 -12.54 16.42 -51.21
CA GLY A 436 -11.25 17.01 -51.60
C GLY A 436 -10.63 17.96 -50.57
N GLU A 437 -11.21 18.05 -49.38
CA GLU A 437 -10.65 18.83 -48.29
C GLU A 437 -9.49 18.07 -47.60
N GLN A 438 -8.55 18.81 -46.99
CA GLN A 438 -7.49 18.21 -46.20
C GLN A 438 -8.06 17.62 -44.91
N MET A 439 -7.73 16.34 -44.61
CA MET A 439 -8.12 15.70 -43.37
C MET A 439 -7.42 16.35 -42.18
N GLY A 440 -8.16 16.55 -41.11
CA GLY A 440 -7.62 16.99 -39.82
C GLY A 440 -7.20 15.83 -38.92
N THR A 441 -7.27 16.05 -37.62
CA THR A 441 -6.97 15.06 -36.60
C THR A 441 -8.14 14.09 -36.42
N PHE A 442 -7.90 12.78 -36.55
CA PHE A 442 -8.94 11.75 -36.38
C PHE A 442 -9.19 11.39 -34.90
N PHE A 443 -8.12 11.02 -34.16
CA PHE A 443 -8.19 10.85 -32.71
C PHE A 443 -7.90 12.17 -32.01
N GLN A 444 -8.82 12.64 -31.20
CA GLN A 444 -8.75 13.90 -30.46
C GLN A 444 -8.85 13.66 -28.96
N GLY A 445 -8.41 14.62 -28.16
CA GLY A 445 -8.72 14.71 -26.75
C GLY A 445 -9.81 15.73 -26.50
N GLU A 446 -10.69 15.51 -25.52
CA GLU A 446 -11.71 16.47 -25.12
C GLU A 446 -11.63 16.72 -23.60
N THR A 447 -11.60 18.00 -23.19
CA THR A 447 -11.68 18.34 -21.78
C THR A 447 -13.11 18.13 -21.25
N THR A 448 -13.26 18.07 -19.93
CA THR A 448 -14.58 18.05 -19.26
C THR A 448 -15.44 19.27 -19.58
N THR A 449 -14.83 20.38 -20.05
CA THR A 449 -15.51 21.61 -20.48
C THR A 449 -15.80 21.65 -21.98
N GLY A 450 -15.49 20.58 -22.74
CA GLY A 450 -15.76 20.47 -24.17
C GLY A 450 -14.70 21.11 -25.09
N ILE A 451 -13.53 21.49 -24.55
CA ILE A 451 -12.41 21.99 -25.37
C ILE A 451 -11.74 20.80 -26.04
N LEU A 452 -11.55 20.88 -27.37
CA LEU A 452 -10.91 19.85 -28.18
C LEU A 452 -9.41 20.13 -28.32
N TYR A 453 -8.60 19.07 -28.16
CA TYR A 453 -7.19 19.06 -28.49
C TYR A 453 -7.00 18.46 -29.88
N ASN A 454 -6.42 19.25 -30.79
CA ASN A 454 -6.12 18.87 -32.18
C ASN A 454 -4.63 18.58 -32.40
N PHE A 455 -3.83 18.74 -31.32
CA PHE A 455 -2.39 18.46 -31.27
C PHE A 455 -1.58 19.19 -32.35
N ASN A 456 -1.97 20.43 -32.65
CA ASN A 456 -1.28 21.27 -33.64
C ASN A 456 -0.11 22.07 -33.04
N GLY A 457 -0.01 22.16 -31.72
CA GLY A 457 1.06 22.89 -31.04
C GLY A 457 2.41 22.16 -31.08
N ALA A 458 2.38 20.83 -30.87
CA ALA A 458 3.56 19.99 -31.02
C ALA A 458 3.18 18.55 -31.34
N TYR A 459 3.68 18.01 -32.44
CA TYR A 459 3.49 16.62 -32.86
C TYR A 459 4.67 16.16 -33.72
N VAL A 460 4.82 14.83 -33.89
CA VAL A 460 5.83 14.23 -34.75
C VAL A 460 5.26 14.15 -36.17
N ASP A 461 5.96 14.73 -37.15
CA ASP A 461 5.57 14.65 -38.56
C ASP A 461 5.98 13.30 -39.19
N SER A 462 5.64 13.13 -40.47
CA SER A 462 5.98 11.92 -41.23
C SER A 462 7.49 11.69 -41.43
N GLU A 463 8.34 12.69 -41.14
CA GLU A 463 9.81 12.60 -41.14
C GLU A 463 10.38 12.29 -39.74
N GLY A 464 9.52 12.15 -38.72
CA GLY A 464 9.94 11.88 -37.34
C GLY A 464 10.42 13.11 -36.58
N LYS A 465 10.11 14.34 -37.04
CA LYS A 465 10.52 15.59 -36.38
C LYS A 465 9.37 16.23 -35.63
N TYR A 466 9.67 16.80 -34.44
CA TYR A 466 8.68 17.60 -33.71
C TYR A 466 8.46 18.94 -34.40
N VAL A 467 7.19 19.17 -34.78
CA VAL A 467 6.74 20.37 -35.49
C VAL A 467 5.43 20.90 -34.90
N SER A 468 5.19 22.19 -35.09
CA SER A 468 3.86 22.80 -34.88
C SER A 468 3.23 23.10 -36.26
N ALA A 469 1.90 22.99 -36.33
CA ALA A 469 1.13 23.34 -37.53
C ALA A 469 0.38 24.66 -37.34
N THR A 470 0.54 25.57 -38.27
CA THR A 470 -0.23 26.82 -38.34
C THR A 470 -1.00 26.84 -39.65
N THR A 471 -2.33 26.95 -39.58
CA THR A 471 -3.18 27.14 -40.76
C THR A 471 -3.14 28.61 -41.19
N ASN A 472 -2.70 28.88 -42.41
CA ASN A 472 -2.64 30.21 -42.98
C ASN A 472 -4.05 30.68 -43.43
N ALA A 473 -4.17 31.97 -43.73
CA ALA A 473 -5.44 32.55 -44.21
C ALA A 473 -5.92 31.98 -45.55
N ASP A 474 -5.03 31.41 -46.35
CA ASP A 474 -5.31 30.75 -47.64
C ASP A 474 -5.64 29.25 -47.49
N GLY A 475 -5.71 28.73 -46.25
CA GLY A 475 -5.96 27.32 -45.95
C GLY A 475 -4.71 26.42 -46.00
N SER A 476 -3.56 26.95 -46.39
CA SER A 476 -2.30 26.19 -46.39
C SER A 476 -1.78 25.96 -44.96
N ILE A 477 -1.06 24.85 -44.75
CA ILE A 477 -0.49 24.51 -43.44
C ILE A 477 1.03 24.78 -43.48
N THR A 478 1.51 25.63 -42.57
CA THR A 478 2.94 25.83 -42.34
C THR A 478 3.40 24.99 -41.14
N LYS A 479 4.42 24.15 -41.34
CA LYS A 479 5.05 23.35 -40.26
C LYS A 479 6.31 24.08 -39.78
N ASN A 480 6.40 24.35 -38.47
CA ASN A 480 7.56 24.99 -37.84
C ASN A 480 8.22 24.00 -36.87
N PRO A 481 9.56 23.89 -36.87
CA PRO A 481 10.27 23.04 -35.90
C PRO A 481 9.99 23.45 -34.45
N VAL A 482 9.77 22.47 -33.57
CA VAL A 482 9.54 22.66 -32.14
C VAL A 482 10.69 22.05 -31.36
N THR A 483 11.42 22.87 -30.63
CA THR A 483 12.53 22.44 -29.75
C THR A 483 12.16 22.55 -28.26
N LYS A 484 11.05 23.18 -27.93
CA LYS A 484 10.55 23.35 -26.56
C LYS A 484 9.03 23.15 -26.53
N VAL A 485 8.58 22.24 -25.67
CA VAL A 485 7.16 21.95 -25.44
C VAL A 485 6.80 22.39 -24.03
N THR A 486 5.69 23.12 -23.88
CA THR A 486 5.19 23.60 -22.58
C THR A 486 3.94 22.83 -22.15
N SER A 487 3.67 22.82 -20.85
CA SER A 487 2.53 22.10 -20.27
C SER A 487 1.16 22.57 -20.75
N ASP A 488 1.05 23.82 -21.22
CA ASP A 488 -0.18 24.42 -21.78
C ASP A 488 -0.34 24.21 -23.29
N MET A 489 0.74 23.79 -23.99
CA MET A 489 0.72 23.61 -25.44
C MET A 489 -0.24 22.49 -25.87
N ASP A 490 -0.92 22.67 -26.99
CA ASP A 490 -1.79 21.66 -27.62
C ASP A 490 -0.92 20.54 -28.25
N SER A 491 -0.54 19.56 -27.45
CA SER A 491 0.32 18.42 -27.83
C SER A 491 -0.29 17.09 -27.36
N TYR A 492 0.26 15.96 -27.84
CA TYR A 492 -0.20 14.62 -27.44
C TYR A 492 -0.05 14.33 -25.95
N TYR A 493 0.77 15.09 -25.22
CA TYR A 493 0.79 15.06 -23.76
C TYR A 493 -0.60 15.32 -23.14
N LYS A 494 -1.46 16.12 -23.79
CA LYS A 494 -2.83 16.39 -23.34
C LYS A 494 -3.77 15.19 -23.46
N LEU A 495 -3.44 14.22 -24.34
CA LEU A 495 -4.24 13.03 -24.55
C LEU A 495 -4.06 12.04 -23.40
N THR A 496 -5.18 11.52 -22.91
CA THR A 496 -5.25 10.47 -21.89
C THR A 496 -6.31 9.44 -22.24
N THR A 497 -6.25 8.28 -21.60
CA THR A 497 -7.30 7.26 -21.71
C THR A 497 -8.68 7.76 -21.28
N ALA A 498 -8.74 8.76 -20.41
CA ALA A 498 -10.00 9.35 -19.94
C ALA A 498 -10.67 10.28 -20.98
N ASN A 499 -9.89 10.90 -21.89
CA ASN A 499 -10.39 11.98 -22.73
C ASN A 499 -10.31 11.73 -24.23
N ILE A 500 -9.84 10.54 -24.65
CA ILE A 500 -9.74 10.20 -26.08
C ILE A 500 -11.12 10.01 -26.72
N ARG A 501 -11.25 10.48 -27.96
CA ARG A 501 -12.43 10.30 -28.81
C ARG A 501 -12.09 10.37 -30.31
N VAL A 502 -12.98 9.89 -31.14
CA VAL A 502 -12.94 10.19 -32.58
C VAL A 502 -13.51 11.58 -32.82
N ASN A 503 -12.98 12.31 -33.81
CA ASN A 503 -13.45 13.66 -34.12
C ASN A 503 -14.93 13.67 -34.52
N ASN A 504 -15.63 14.75 -34.16
CA ASN A 504 -17.07 14.88 -34.42
C ASN A 504 -17.41 14.96 -35.92
N GLN A 505 -16.54 15.50 -36.73
CA GLN A 505 -16.79 15.61 -38.19
C GLN A 505 -16.88 14.23 -38.83
N SER A 506 -15.93 13.34 -38.52
CA SER A 506 -15.96 11.96 -39.01
C SER A 506 -17.14 11.15 -38.46
N LEU A 507 -17.58 11.40 -37.22
CA LEU A 507 -18.76 10.74 -36.64
C LEU A 507 -20.06 11.20 -37.27
N THR A 508 -20.14 12.46 -37.72
CA THR A 508 -21.34 13.04 -38.31
C THR A 508 -21.40 12.79 -39.83
N ASP A 509 -20.26 12.89 -40.51
CA ASP A 509 -20.12 12.66 -41.93
C ASP A 509 -18.95 11.72 -42.24
N PRO A 510 -19.23 10.45 -42.61
CA PRO A 510 -18.20 9.47 -42.94
C PRO A 510 -17.28 9.86 -44.10
N LYS A 511 -17.70 10.80 -44.96
CA LYS A 511 -16.89 11.32 -46.08
C LYS A 511 -15.65 12.06 -45.59
N TYR A 512 -15.71 12.61 -44.38
CA TYR A 512 -14.59 13.36 -43.77
C TYR A 512 -13.37 12.48 -43.46
N PHE A 513 -13.51 11.16 -43.26
CA PHE A 513 -12.39 10.24 -43.08
C PHE A 513 -11.59 10.07 -44.36
N ALA A 514 -10.28 10.30 -44.37
CA ALA A 514 -9.46 10.19 -45.57
C ALA A 514 -9.03 8.74 -45.84
N THR A 515 -9.09 8.30 -47.09
CA THR A 515 -8.62 6.98 -47.52
C THR A 515 -7.42 7.06 -48.47
N THR A 516 -7.17 8.26 -49.01
CA THR A 516 -6.14 8.54 -50.00
C THR A 516 -5.46 9.90 -49.79
N THR A 517 -4.25 10.03 -50.22
CA THR A 517 -3.53 11.32 -50.31
C THR A 517 -3.94 12.19 -51.48
N ASP A 518 -4.64 11.60 -52.47
CA ASP A 518 -5.04 12.29 -53.70
C ASP A 518 -6.38 11.72 -54.20
N ILE A 519 -7.48 12.44 -53.96
CA ILE A 519 -8.84 12.04 -54.32
C ILE A 519 -9.06 12.04 -55.85
N THR A 520 -8.20 12.71 -56.63
CA THR A 520 -8.29 12.69 -58.09
C THR A 520 -8.04 11.30 -58.70
N LYS A 521 -7.41 10.39 -57.90
CA LYS A 521 -7.23 8.98 -58.28
C LYS A 521 -8.51 8.16 -58.23
N GLY A 522 -9.58 8.72 -57.72
CA GLY A 522 -10.91 8.11 -57.63
C GLY A 522 -11.37 7.89 -56.18
N THR A 523 -12.68 7.78 -55.98
CA THR A 523 -13.30 7.62 -54.65
C THR A 523 -12.91 6.33 -53.91
N ASP A 524 -12.46 5.31 -54.68
CA ASP A 524 -12.00 4.01 -54.11
C ASP A 524 -10.48 3.96 -53.90
N ALA A 525 -9.75 5.07 -54.00
CA ALA A 525 -8.34 5.12 -53.69
C ALA A 525 -8.09 4.88 -52.18
N TYR A 526 -7.09 4.05 -51.84
CA TYR A 526 -6.88 3.52 -50.49
C TYR A 526 -5.39 3.52 -50.01
N ASP A 527 -4.55 4.32 -50.65
CA ASP A 527 -3.11 4.38 -50.30
C ASP A 527 -2.84 4.74 -48.83
N LEU A 528 -3.68 5.56 -48.19
CA LEU A 528 -3.61 5.85 -46.76
C LEU A 528 -4.05 4.67 -45.91
N VAL A 529 -5.08 3.94 -46.32
CA VAL A 529 -5.60 2.79 -45.58
C VAL A 529 -4.51 1.72 -45.45
N GLU A 530 -3.64 1.53 -46.43
CA GLU A 530 -2.51 0.62 -46.36
C GLU A 530 -1.47 1.06 -45.33
N LYS A 531 -1.16 2.37 -45.27
CA LYS A 531 -0.25 2.92 -44.26
C LYS A 531 -0.83 2.80 -42.85
N LEU A 532 -2.12 3.10 -42.66
CA LEU A 532 -2.82 2.94 -41.40
C LEU A 532 -2.82 1.47 -40.95
N LYS A 533 -3.06 0.53 -41.88
CA LYS A 533 -3.04 -0.91 -41.60
C LYS A 533 -1.67 -1.38 -41.11
N SER A 534 -0.57 -0.82 -41.64
CA SER A 534 0.77 -1.19 -41.21
C SER A 534 1.05 -0.89 -39.73
N LEU A 535 0.34 0.09 -39.15
CA LEU A 535 0.47 0.43 -37.71
C LEU A 535 0.13 -0.74 -36.79
N GLN A 536 -0.69 -1.70 -37.23
CA GLN A 536 -1.04 -2.87 -36.42
C GLN A 536 0.17 -3.79 -36.15
N SER A 537 1.04 -3.99 -37.14
CA SER A 537 2.05 -5.07 -37.11
C SER A 537 3.49 -4.63 -37.45
N ASP A 538 3.65 -3.58 -38.23
CA ASP A 538 4.93 -3.23 -38.82
C ASP A 538 5.69 -2.14 -38.04
N VAL A 539 4.97 -1.35 -37.24
CA VAL A 539 5.53 -0.22 -36.49
C VAL A 539 5.73 -0.61 -35.03
N THR A 540 6.96 -0.49 -34.56
CA THR A 540 7.28 -0.61 -33.12
C THR A 540 6.86 0.66 -32.42
N MET A 541 5.82 0.58 -31.57
CA MET A 541 5.19 1.76 -30.97
C MET A 541 5.51 1.89 -29.49
N PHE A 542 5.82 0.80 -28.80
CA PHE A 542 5.96 0.80 -27.36
C PHE A 542 6.98 -0.25 -26.93
N ARG A 543 8.01 0.14 -26.17
CA ARG A 543 9.09 -0.74 -25.66
C ARG A 543 9.72 -1.66 -26.72
N GLY A 544 9.65 -1.25 -28.00
CA GLY A 544 10.12 -2.05 -29.11
C GLY A 544 9.15 -3.14 -29.59
N ASP A 545 7.92 -3.15 -29.11
CA ASP A 545 6.85 -4.08 -29.49
C ASP A 545 5.82 -3.45 -30.45
N LYS A 546 5.08 -4.31 -31.14
CA LYS A 546 3.98 -3.92 -32.02
C LYS A 546 2.76 -3.48 -31.20
N ALA A 547 1.94 -2.59 -31.77
CA ALA A 547 0.73 -2.11 -31.13
C ALA A 547 -0.23 -3.25 -30.70
N SER A 548 -0.38 -4.30 -31.52
CA SER A 548 -1.22 -5.46 -31.20
C SER A 548 -0.72 -6.28 -30.02
N SER A 549 0.60 -6.30 -29.74
CA SER A 549 1.21 -7.09 -28.66
C SER A 549 1.28 -6.33 -27.34
N PHE A 550 1.14 -5.01 -27.36
CA PHE A 550 1.33 -4.18 -26.18
C PHE A 550 0.42 -4.58 -25.00
N LEU A 551 -0.87 -4.76 -25.27
CA LEU A 551 -1.81 -5.08 -24.19
C LEU A 551 -1.81 -6.56 -23.80
N GLU A 552 -1.40 -7.46 -24.69
CA GLU A 552 -1.07 -8.83 -24.31
C GLU A 552 0.12 -8.86 -23.35
N THR A 553 1.13 -8.01 -23.60
CA THR A 553 2.29 -7.84 -22.70
C THR A 553 1.84 -7.23 -21.36
N LEU A 554 0.97 -6.21 -21.37
CA LEU A 554 0.47 -5.59 -20.16
C LEU A 554 -0.38 -6.56 -19.32
N LEU A 555 -1.27 -7.33 -19.95
CA LEU A 555 -2.04 -8.38 -19.29
C LEU A 555 -1.13 -9.48 -18.72
N SER A 556 -0.13 -9.91 -19.49
CA SER A 556 0.87 -10.87 -19.02
C SER A 556 1.63 -10.35 -17.79
N ASP A 557 2.01 -9.07 -17.79
CA ASP A 557 2.66 -8.40 -16.66
C ASP A 557 1.78 -8.46 -15.40
N VAL A 558 0.48 -8.13 -15.53
CA VAL A 558 -0.48 -8.21 -14.41
C VAL A 558 -0.58 -9.65 -13.89
N THR A 559 -0.79 -10.62 -14.78
CA THR A 559 -0.92 -12.05 -14.41
C THR A 559 0.33 -12.57 -13.68
N VAL A 560 1.55 -12.19 -14.15
CA VAL A 560 2.81 -12.55 -13.48
C VAL A 560 2.89 -11.92 -12.09
N ASP A 561 2.48 -10.66 -11.93
CA ASP A 561 2.47 -9.99 -10.63
C ASP A 561 1.43 -10.60 -9.68
N VAL A 562 0.26 -11.04 -10.18
CA VAL A 562 -0.75 -11.80 -9.42
C VAL A 562 -0.17 -13.14 -8.94
N ASP A 563 0.42 -13.94 -9.83
CA ASP A 563 0.99 -15.24 -9.49
C ASP A 563 2.14 -15.13 -8.48
N LYS A 564 3.03 -14.15 -8.68
CA LYS A 564 4.10 -13.82 -7.74
C LYS A 564 3.54 -13.45 -6.38
N THR A 565 2.57 -12.55 -6.34
CA THR A 565 1.94 -12.07 -5.10
C THR A 565 1.20 -13.21 -4.38
N LYS A 566 0.49 -14.08 -5.10
CA LYS A 566 -0.18 -15.27 -4.58
C LYS A 566 0.82 -16.26 -3.97
N THR A 567 1.95 -16.45 -4.62
CA THR A 567 3.03 -17.33 -4.12
C THR A 567 3.59 -16.79 -2.80
N PHE A 568 3.90 -15.50 -2.73
CA PHE A 568 4.38 -14.88 -1.49
C PHE A 568 3.31 -14.88 -0.39
N TYR A 569 2.05 -14.59 -0.72
CA TYR A 569 0.94 -14.70 0.23
C TYR A 569 0.87 -16.10 0.85
N ASN A 570 0.89 -17.16 0.02
CA ASN A 570 0.85 -18.54 0.50
C ASN A 570 2.05 -18.87 1.41
N ASN A 571 3.25 -18.41 1.03
CA ASN A 571 4.46 -18.64 1.81
C ASN A 571 4.38 -17.96 3.18
N TYR A 572 4.01 -16.68 3.23
CA TYR A 572 3.90 -15.94 4.50
C TYR A 572 2.70 -16.38 5.33
N ASN A 573 1.60 -16.80 4.72
CA ASN A 573 0.47 -17.41 5.43
C ASN A 573 0.88 -18.72 6.11
N ASN A 574 1.64 -19.59 5.41
CA ASN A 574 2.16 -20.83 5.98
C ASN A 574 3.19 -20.56 7.09
N LEU A 575 4.06 -19.56 6.89
CA LEU A 575 5.04 -19.14 7.90
C LEU A 575 4.34 -18.61 9.16
N ALA A 576 3.38 -17.69 9.01
CA ALA A 576 2.60 -17.16 10.12
C ALA A 576 1.86 -18.28 10.87
N SER A 577 1.24 -19.22 10.16
CA SER A 577 0.57 -20.39 10.76
C SER A 577 1.54 -21.31 11.49
N SER A 578 2.74 -21.54 10.95
CA SER A 578 3.78 -22.35 11.60
C SER A 578 4.28 -21.69 12.89
N VAL A 579 4.57 -20.39 12.83
CA VAL A 579 5.00 -19.62 14.01
C VAL A 579 3.89 -19.57 15.07
N ASP A 580 2.64 -19.39 14.66
CA ASP A 580 1.48 -19.43 15.57
C ASP A 580 1.30 -20.79 16.24
N THR A 581 1.51 -21.89 15.51
CA THR A 581 1.54 -23.24 16.07
C THR A 581 2.63 -23.39 17.14
N HIS A 582 3.84 -22.89 16.89
CA HIS A 582 4.92 -22.88 17.88
C HIS A 582 4.59 -21.98 19.08
N ARG A 583 4.03 -20.79 18.85
CA ARG A 583 3.55 -19.88 19.90
C ARG A 583 2.52 -20.57 20.78
N THR A 584 1.53 -21.21 20.18
CA THR A 584 0.46 -21.94 20.89
C THR A 584 0.98 -23.16 21.62
N SER A 585 2.01 -23.85 21.12
CA SER A 585 2.62 -25.00 21.84
C SER A 585 3.28 -24.60 23.17
N ILE A 586 3.65 -23.32 23.32
CA ILE A 586 4.24 -22.81 24.59
C ILE A 586 3.14 -22.14 25.43
N SER A 587 2.35 -21.27 24.84
CA SER A 587 1.38 -20.42 25.55
C SER A 587 -0.03 -20.99 25.62
N GLY A 588 -0.32 -22.00 24.83
CA GLY A 588 -1.66 -22.61 24.74
C GLY A 588 -1.98 -23.49 25.95
N VAL A 589 -3.27 -23.69 26.16
CA VAL A 589 -3.79 -24.60 27.19
C VAL A 589 -3.93 -25.99 26.58
N ASP A 590 -3.26 -26.98 27.16
CA ASP A 590 -3.45 -28.41 26.86
C ASP A 590 -4.48 -29.00 27.82
N GLU A 591 -5.62 -29.50 27.28
CA GLU A 591 -6.72 -30.01 28.09
C GLU A 591 -6.31 -31.21 28.95
N ASP A 592 -5.52 -32.14 28.42
CA ASP A 592 -5.08 -33.34 29.13
C ASP A 592 -4.09 -32.99 30.24
N GLU A 593 -3.17 -32.06 29.97
CA GLU A 593 -2.21 -31.59 30.96
C GLU A 593 -2.92 -30.83 32.10
N GLU A 594 -3.85 -29.94 31.78
CA GLU A 594 -4.58 -29.21 32.81
C GLU A 594 -5.53 -30.14 33.60
N ALA A 595 -6.15 -31.14 32.98
CA ALA A 595 -6.93 -32.16 33.70
C ALA A 595 -6.08 -32.96 34.70
N MET A 596 -4.86 -33.37 34.30
CA MET A 596 -3.90 -34.01 35.20
C MET A 596 -3.49 -33.07 36.34
N ASN A 597 -3.19 -31.82 36.05
CA ASN A 597 -2.83 -30.79 37.03
C ASN A 597 -3.98 -30.55 38.02
N LEU A 598 -5.24 -30.51 37.54
CA LEU A 598 -6.41 -30.38 38.39
C LEU A 598 -6.50 -31.51 39.41
N ILE A 599 -6.39 -32.77 38.95
CA ILE A 599 -6.41 -33.95 39.83
C ILE A 599 -5.27 -33.91 40.84
N LYS A 600 -4.05 -33.55 40.40
CA LYS A 600 -2.87 -33.43 41.24
C LYS A 600 -3.05 -32.38 42.34
N PHE A 601 -3.53 -31.20 41.99
CA PHE A 601 -3.74 -30.09 42.94
C PHE A 601 -4.94 -30.34 43.86
N GLN A 602 -6.02 -30.97 43.38
CA GLN A 602 -7.14 -31.43 44.22
C GLN A 602 -6.69 -32.48 45.25
N ASN A 603 -5.86 -33.45 44.87
CA ASN A 603 -5.32 -34.44 45.79
C ASN A 603 -4.42 -33.77 46.83
N ALA A 604 -3.56 -32.84 46.41
CA ALA A 604 -2.68 -32.09 47.34
C ALA A 604 -3.52 -31.22 48.30
N TYR A 605 -4.60 -30.57 47.84
CA TYR A 605 -5.54 -29.83 48.67
C TYR A 605 -6.21 -30.74 49.71
N ASN A 606 -6.73 -31.92 49.29
CA ASN A 606 -7.36 -32.89 50.18
C ASN A 606 -6.39 -33.42 51.25
N LEU A 607 -5.10 -33.67 50.90
CA LEU A 607 -4.07 -34.08 51.83
C LEU A 607 -3.75 -32.95 52.84
N ALA A 608 -3.68 -31.71 52.41
CA ALA A 608 -3.50 -30.55 53.27
C ALA A 608 -4.67 -30.39 54.27
N ALA A 609 -5.92 -30.55 53.76
CA ALA A 609 -7.13 -30.53 54.63
C ALA A 609 -7.12 -31.67 55.66
N LYS A 610 -6.70 -32.89 55.23
CA LYS A 610 -6.55 -34.03 56.15
C LYS A 610 -5.47 -33.79 57.22
N THR A 611 -4.35 -33.14 56.83
CA THR A 611 -3.29 -32.75 57.79
C THR A 611 -3.83 -31.79 58.86
N ILE A 612 -4.64 -30.81 58.45
CA ILE A 612 -5.30 -29.87 59.37
C ILE A 612 -6.23 -30.62 60.32
N SER A 613 -7.05 -31.57 59.84
CA SER A 613 -7.95 -32.37 60.70
C SER A 613 -7.17 -33.18 61.73
N VAL A 614 -6.09 -33.87 61.32
CA VAL A 614 -5.24 -34.64 62.21
C VAL A 614 -4.58 -33.74 63.27
N MET A 615 -4.10 -32.55 62.88
CA MET A 615 -3.53 -31.58 63.82
C MET A 615 -4.57 -31.05 64.78
N ALA A 616 -5.80 -30.79 64.31
CA ALA A 616 -6.90 -30.38 65.20
C ALA A 616 -7.26 -31.45 66.24
N GLU A 617 -7.34 -32.74 65.83
CA GLU A 617 -7.54 -33.86 66.72
C GLU A 617 -6.39 -34.01 67.79
N MET A 618 -5.15 -33.77 67.36
CA MET A 618 -3.98 -33.78 68.26
C MET A 618 -4.09 -32.63 69.28
N TYR A 619 -4.54 -31.45 68.88
CA TYR A 619 -4.72 -30.32 69.79
C TYR A 619 -5.89 -30.53 70.75
N ASP A 620 -6.99 -31.09 70.23
CA ASP A 620 -8.12 -31.45 71.10
C ASP A 620 -7.74 -32.39 72.23
N LYS A 621 -6.96 -33.44 71.88
CA LYS A 621 -6.39 -34.35 72.89
C LYS A 621 -5.43 -33.66 73.87
N LEU A 622 -4.54 -32.77 73.34
CA LEU A 622 -3.59 -32.04 74.18
C LEU A 622 -4.31 -31.10 75.15
N ILE A 623 -5.35 -30.44 74.74
CA ILE A 623 -6.08 -29.47 75.57
C ILE A 623 -7.03 -30.15 76.56
N ASN A 624 -7.78 -31.16 76.09
CA ASN A 624 -8.87 -31.76 76.88
C ASN A 624 -8.41 -32.99 77.65
N GLU A 625 -7.37 -33.74 77.22
CA GLU A 625 -6.96 -34.99 77.86
C GLU A 625 -5.65 -34.86 78.67
N THR A 626 -4.76 -33.86 78.35
CA THR A 626 -3.49 -33.71 79.10
C THR A 626 -3.44 -32.48 80.01
N GLY A 627 -4.46 -31.61 80.01
CA GLY A 627 -4.53 -30.38 80.83
C GLY A 627 -5.27 -30.50 82.13
N VAL A 628 -5.65 -31.71 82.53
CA VAL A 628 -6.34 -31.95 83.83
C VAL A 628 -5.38 -32.71 84.78
N VAL A 629 -4.63 -31.98 85.59
CA VAL A 629 -4.18 -32.38 86.85
C VAL A 629 -4.43 -31.29 87.87
#